data_6edf7ec44a20bacd7e6dbf1e9bc2272e
#
_entry.id   6edf7ec44a20bacd7e6dbf1e9bc2272e
#
_cell.length_a   1.000
_cell.length_b   1.000
_cell.length_c   1.000
_cell.angle_alpha   90.00
_cell.angle_beta   90.00
_cell.angle_gamma   90.00
#
_symmetry.space_group_name_H-M   'P 1'
#
loop_
_entity.id
_entity.type
_entity.pdbx_description
1 polymer ?
#
loop_
_entity_poly.entity_id
_entity_poly.type
_entity_poly.pdbx_seq_one_letter_code
_entity_poly.pdbx_strand_id
1 'polypeptide(L)'
;MTTETAHAGTETARRVTDVLQPRNALLAGMTGIGAAAAGDWTGVPWGLLGAVCAGIVPAAYIEWERGRGRWGDRHVVDRTQRAPIFLVILGSIGAGALAMTAGGAPTGILVAMTALWAMTVVLLAVNTVWKISVDSAVASAVVAMLAAVHHPWWLAAYTLVVAVCWSRVRLGYHSLAQTAAGATLGAATALAFLPL
;
A
#
# COMPACT_ATOMS: atom_id res chain seq x y z
N MET A 1 -12.01 5.92 -32.71
CA MET A 1 -11.80 6.38 -31.32
C MET A 1 -10.93 7.64 -31.42
N THR A 2 -11.52 8.81 -31.18
CA THR A 2 -10.88 10.11 -31.44
C THR A 2 -9.72 10.34 -30.47
N THR A 3 -8.69 11.11 -30.88
CA THR A 3 -7.53 11.49 -30.06
C THR A 3 -7.94 12.12 -28.72
N GLU A 4 -9.07 12.81 -28.67
CA GLU A 4 -9.65 13.45 -27.50
C GLU A 4 -10.08 12.45 -26.40
N THR A 5 -10.71 11.33 -26.78
CA THR A 5 -11.10 10.27 -25.83
C THR A 5 -9.88 9.53 -25.27
N ALA A 6 -8.80 9.42 -26.05
CA ALA A 6 -7.54 8.82 -25.58
C ALA A 6 -6.81 9.71 -24.55
N HIS A 7 -6.84 11.04 -24.77
CA HIS A 7 -6.29 12.02 -23.84
C HIS A 7 -7.08 12.09 -22.53
N ALA A 8 -8.40 12.13 -22.58
CA ALA A 8 -9.27 12.14 -21.39
C ALA A 8 -9.07 10.89 -20.53
N GLY A 9 -8.96 9.69 -21.13
CA GLY A 9 -8.71 8.46 -20.40
C GLY A 9 -7.35 8.43 -19.69
N THR A 10 -6.34 9.07 -20.28
CA THR A 10 -4.99 9.14 -19.67
C THR A 10 -4.96 10.13 -18.50
N GLU A 11 -5.67 11.25 -18.61
CA GLU A 11 -5.79 12.22 -17.51
C GLU A 11 -6.54 11.63 -16.32
N THR A 12 -7.66 10.94 -16.57
CA THR A 12 -8.39 10.22 -15.52
C THR A 12 -7.51 9.18 -14.82
N ALA A 13 -6.73 8.41 -15.57
CA ALA A 13 -5.80 7.43 -15.00
C ALA A 13 -4.72 8.09 -14.11
N ARG A 14 -4.22 9.27 -14.49
CA ARG A 14 -3.29 10.04 -13.66
C ARG A 14 -3.93 10.50 -12.35
N ARG A 15 -5.14 11.06 -12.41
CA ARG A 15 -5.89 11.48 -11.21
C ARG A 15 -6.16 10.31 -10.25
N VAL A 16 -6.61 9.16 -10.78
CA VAL A 16 -6.78 7.93 -9.99
C VAL A 16 -5.47 7.52 -9.31
N THR A 17 -4.38 7.55 -10.07
CA THR A 17 -3.03 7.25 -9.56
C THR A 17 -2.60 8.19 -8.43
N ASP A 18 -2.83 9.49 -8.57
CA ASP A 18 -2.41 10.49 -7.58
C ASP A 18 -3.27 10.44 -6.31
N VAL A 19 -4.56 10.20 -6.44
CA VAL A 19 -5.49 10.11 -5.29
C VAL A 19 -5.30 8.79 -4.54
N LEU A 20 -5.22 7.67 -5.27
CA LEU A 20 -5.14 6.31 -4.68
C LEU A 20 -3.70 5.80 -4.56
N GLN A 21 -2.71 6.70 -4.49
CA GLN A 21 -1.32 6.29 -4.25
C GLN A 21 -1.15 5.61 -2.88
N PRO A 22 -0.14 4.74 -2.71
CA PRO A 22 0.03 3.93 -1.50
C PRO A 22 -0.01 4.71 -0.19
N ARG A 23 0.61 5.89 -0.13
CA ARG A 23 0.62 6.71 1.10
C ARG A 23 -0.79 7.14 1.51
N ASN A 24 -1.66 7.52 0.56
CA ASN A 24 -3.02 7.97 0.85
C ASN A 24 -3.91 6.77 1.24
N ALA A 25 -3.76 5.65 0.54
CA ALA A 25 -4.45 4.41 0.87
C ALA A 25 -4.08 3.91 2.28
N LEU A 26 -2.78 3.94 2.62
CA LEU A 26 -2.31 3.57 3.96
C LEU A 26 -2.76 4.58 5.02
N LEU A 27 -2.75 5.89 4.72
CA LEU A 27 -3.21 6.89 5.68
C LEU A 27 -4.67 6.66 6.07
N ALA A 28 -5.55 6.51 5.10
CA ALA A 28 -6.96 6.25 5.35
C ALA A 28 -7.19 4.85 5.94
N GLY A 29 -6.59 3.83 5.34
CA GLY A 29 -6.81 2.43 5.71
C GLY A 29 -6.26 2.07 7.08
N MET A 30 -5.00 2.42 7.38
CA MET A 30 -4.40 2.12 8.69
C MET A 30 -5.10 2.87 9.82
N THR A 31 -5.54 4.12 9.57
CA THR A 31 -6.37 4.86 10.54
C THR A 31 -7.68 4.13 10.84
N GLY A 32 -8.36 3.65 9.80
CA GLY A 32 -9.59 2.84 9.96
C GLY A 32 -9.34 1.50 10.64
N ILE A 33 -8.24 0.81 10.30
CA ILE A 33 -7.84 -0.46 10.94
C ILE A 33 -7.54 -0.23 12.42
N GLY A 34 -6.83 0.86 12.78
CA GLY A 34 -6.55 1.20 14.17
C GLY A 34 -7.82 1.41 14.98
N ALA A 35 -8.76 2.22 14.47
CA ALA A 35 -10.04 2.45 15.12
C ALA A 35 -10.86 1.15 15.26
N ALA A 36 -10.91 0.33 14.22
CA ALA A 36 -11.63 -0.94 14.24
C ALA A 36 -11.00 -1.95 15.22
N ALA A 37 -9.67 -2.00 15.30
CA ALA A 37 -8.94 -2.89 16.19
C ALA A 37 -9.12 -2.55 17.68
N ALA A 38 -9.32 -1.27 18.01
CA ALA A 38 -9.64 -0.83 19.37
C ALA A 38 -11.15 -0.88 19.68
N GLY A 39 -12.01 -0.93 18.65
CA GLY A 39 -13.45 -0.82 18.80
C GLY A 39 -13.96 0.61 19.00
N ASP A 40 -13.07 1.59 18.99
CA ASP A 40 -13.40 3.01 19.19
C ASP A 40 -12.31 3.94 18.61
N TRP A 41 -12.47 5.26 18.85
CA TRP A 41 -11.55 6.28 18.36
C TRP A 41 -10.15 6.25 19.02
N THR A 42 -9.98 5.56 20.16
CA THR A 42 -8.67 5.45 20.85
C THR A 42 -7.65 4.67 20.03
N GLY A 43 -8.10 3.88 19.05
CA GLY A 43 -7.25 3.20 18.09
C GLY A 43 -6.71 4.09 16.96
N VAL A 44 -7.29 5.27 16.74
CA VAL A 44 -6.87 6.21 15.67
C VAL A 44 -5.40 6.61 15.76
N PRO A 45 -4.84 6.99 16.92
CA PRO A 45 -3.42 7.29 17.05
C PRO A 45 -2.51 6.14 16.62
N TRP A 46 -2.87 4.90 16.92
CA TRP A 46 -2.13 3.71 16.50
C TRP A 46 -2.20 3.51 15.00
N GLY A 47 -3.38 3.71 14.40
CA GLY A 47 -3.57 3.69 12.96
C GLY A 47 -2.74 4.76 12.24
N LEU A 48 -2.72 5.98 12.77
CA LEU A 48 -1.90 7.08 12.25
C LEU A 48 -0.40 6.77 12.34
N LEU A 49 0.06 6.22 13.46
CA LEU A 49 1.45 5.79 13.60
C LEU A 49 1.80 4.73 12.56
N GLY A 50 0.90 3.76 12.32
CA GLY A 50 1.06 2.76 11.26
C GLY A 50 1.13 3.38 9.88
N ALA A 51 0.26 4.34 9.57
CA ALA A 51 0.26 5.07 8.31
C ALA A 51 1.55 5.88 8.10
N VAL A 52 2.07 6.51 9.16
CA VAL A 52 3.35 7.22 9.11
C VAL A 52 4.48 6.26 8.78
N CYS A 53 4.58 5.14 9.51
CA CYS A 53 5.66 4.17 9.31
C CYS A 53 5.58 3.45 7.97
N ALA A 54 4.38 3.01 7.55
CA ALA A 54 4.21 2.24 6.32
C ALA A 54 4.07 3.10 5.06
N GLY A 55 3.61 4.36 5.17
CA GLY A 55 3.28 5.21 4.03
C GLY A 55 4.08 6.50 3.96
N ILE A 56 4.08 7.32 5.02
CA ILE A 56 4.67 8.67 4.98
C ILE A 56 6.21 8.60 4.96
N VAL A 57 6.83 7.81 5.83
CA VAL A 57 8.30 7.68 5.90
C VAL A 57 8.88 7.20 4.56
N PRO A 58 8.37 6.12 3.95
CA PRO A 58 8.85 5.70 2.62
C PRO A 58 8.61 6.76 1.53
N ALA A 59 7.45 7.43 1.53
CA ALA A 59 7.16 8.47 0.57
C ALA A 59 8.12 9.66 0.70
N ALA A 60 8.40 10.09 1.94
CA ALA A 60 9.36 11.16 2.22
C ALA A 60 10.78 10.78 1.76
N TYR A 61 11.19 9.52 1.95
CA TYR A 61 12.47 9.02 1.46
C TYR A 61 12.56 9.08 -0.07
N ILE A 62 11.51 8.66 -0.78
CA ILE A 62 11.45 8.72 -2.25
C ILE A 62 11.57 10.18 -2.72
N GLU A 63 10.82 11.12 -2.12
CA GLU A 63 10.88 12.53 -2.48
C GLU A 63 12.26 13.16 -2.18
N TRP A 64 12.88 12.78 -1.08
CA TRP A 64 14.22 13.23 -0.71
C TRP A 64 15.29 12.76 -1.70
N GLU A 65 15.29 11.48 -2.07
CA GLU A 65 16.22 10.93 -3.06
C GLU A 65 16.00 11.55 -4.47
N ARG A 66 14.73 11.82 -4.80
CA ARG A 66 14.40 12.53 -6.04
C ARG A 66 14.93 13.98 -6.04
N GLY A 67 14.79 14.68 -4.92
CA GLY A 67 15.34 16.04 -4.76
C GLY A 67 16.86 16.10 -4.89
N ARG A 68 17.55 14.98 -4.65
CA ARG A 68 19.00 14.82 -4.86
C ARG A 68 19.39 14.46 -6.30
N GLY A 69 18.41 14.36 -7.21
CA GLY A 69 18.63 14.01 -8.61
C GLY A 69 19.02 12.54 -8.86
N ARG A 70 18.87 11.67 -7.84
CA ARG A 70 19.20 10.25 -8.00
C ARG A 70 18.11 9.48 -8.75
N TRP A 71 16.86 9.97 -8.74
CA TRP A 71 15.72 9.36 -9.41
C TRP A 71 14.97 10.39 -10.25
N GLY A 72 14.72 10.04 -11.52
CA GLY A 72 14.07 10.95 -12.48
C GLY A 72 12.55 11.04 -12.36
N ASP A 73 11.87 10.03 -11.80
CA ASP A 73 10.41 9.98 -11.67
C ASP A 73 10.00 9.46 -10.29
N ARG A 74 8.87 9.99 -9.80
CA ARG A 74 8.17 9.59 -8.56
C ARG A 74 7.79 8.09 -8.55
N HIS A 75 7.50 7.53 -9.72
CA HIS A 75 7.16 6.13 -9.91
C HIS A 75 8.40 5.33 -10.35
N VAL A 76 9.41 5.22 -9.50
CA VAL A 76 10.69 4.52 -9.80
C VAL A 76 10.48 3.34 -10.76
N VAL A 77 10.74 3.60 -12.06
CA VAL A 77 10.41 2.67 -13.15
C VAL A 77 11.41 1.52 -13.18
N ASP A 78 12.69 1.82 -12.87
CA ASP A 78 13.74 0.79 -12.82
C ASP A 78 13.63 -0.03 -11.54
N ARG A 79 13.47 -1.35 -11.70
CA ARG A 79 13.37 -2.30 -10.59
C ARG A 79 14.62 -2.35 -9.73
N THR A 80 15.80 -2.12 -10.31
CA THR A 80 17.08 -2.19 -9.61
C THR A 80 17.23 -1.09 -8.56
N GLN A 81 16.57 0.05 -8.77
CA GLN A 81 16.57 1.19 -7.85
C GLN A 81 15.57 1.05 -6.71
N ARG A 82 14.75 -0.02 -6.70
CA ARG A 82 13.70 -0.20 -5.69
C ARG A 82 14.17 -0.86 -4.39
N ALA A 83 15.26 -1.59 -4.42
CA ALA A 83 15.74 -2.30 -3.23
C ALA A 83 15.97 -1.39 -2.02
N PRO A 84 16.61 -0.21 -2.12
CA PRO A 84 16.74 0.72 -0.99
C PRO A 84 15.39 1.19 -0.44
N ILE A 85 14.39 1.41 -1.32
CA ILE A 85 13.04 1.80 -0.91
C ILE A 85 12.41 0.70 -0.06
N PHE A 86 12.47 -0.56 -0.50
CA PHE A 86 11.94 -1.69 0.25
C PHE A 86 12.62 -1.84 1.62
N LEU A 87 13.94 -1.61 1.71
CA LEU A 87 14.65 -1.64 2.99
C LEU A 87 14.19 -0.54 3.94
N VAL A 88 13.94 0.67 3.43
CA VAL A 88 13.36 1.77 4.23
C VAL A 88 11.96 1.41 4.68
N ILE A 89 11.12 0.83 3.81
CA ILE A 89 9.76 0.38 4.17
C ILE A 89 9.84 -0.68 5.28
N LEU A 90 10.66 -1.71 5.11
CA LEU A 90 10.82 -2.78 6.10
C LEU A 90 11.31 -2.26 7.44
N GLY A 91 12.32 -1.37 7.43
CA GLY A 91 12.86 -0.76 8.63
C GLY A 91 11.83 0.10 9.36
N SER A 92 11.08 0.95 8.63
CA SER A 92 10.09 1.84 9.22
C SER A 92 8.87 1.09 9.75
N ILE A 93 8.35 0.09 9.02
CA ILE A 93 7.25 -0.76 9.52
C ILE A 93 7.70 -1.55 10.74
N GLY A 94 8.89 -2.16 10.71
CA GLY A 94 9.43 -2.90 11.83
C GLY A 94 9.62 -2.04 13.08
N ALA A 95 10.21 -0.86 12.94
CA ALA A 95 10.35 0.09 14.04
C ALA A 95 8.99 0.55 14.60
N GLY A 96 8.02 0.83 13.71
CA GLY A 96 6.66 1.18 14.10
C GLY A 96 5.97 0.04 14.85
N ALA A 97 6.08 -1.20 14.40
CA ALA A 97 5.52 -2.37 15.08
C ALA A 97 6.12 -2.58 16.46
N LEU A 98 7.44 -2.43 16.62
CA LEU A 98 8.11 -2.50 17.91
C LEU A 98 7.65 -1.40 18.87
N ALA A 99 7.56 -0.15 18.40
CA ALA A 99 7.05 0.96 19.20
C ALA A 99 5.60 0.75 19.64
N MET A 100 4.74 0.25 18.73
CA MET A 100 3.35 -0.10 19.04
C MET A 100 3.25 -1.22 20.07
N THR A 101 4.07 -2.27 19.95
CA THR A 101 4.10 -3.37 20.90
C THR A 101 4.51 -2.87 22.30
N ALA A 102 5.55 -2.04 22.37
CA ALA A 102 6.00 -1.45 23.64
C ALA A 102 4.96 -0.49 24.24
N GLY A 103 4.17 0.18 23.42
CA GLY A 103 3.10 1.09 23.83
C GLY A 103 1.77 0.43 24.16
N GLY A 104 1.63 -0.89 23.97
CA GLY A 104 0.38 -1.61 24.26
C GLY A 104 -0.71 -1.39 23.20
N ALA A 105 -0.34 -1.28 21.93
CA ALA A 105 -1.30 -1.12 20.84
C ALA A 105 -2.23 -2.34 20.72
N PRO A 106 -3.48 -2.15 20.24
CA PRO A 106 -4.42 -3.24 20.01
C PRO A 106 -3.85 -4.31 19.07
N THR A 107 -4.16 -5.59 19.35
CA THR A 107 -3.63 -6.73 18.58
C THR A 107 -3.91 -6.63 17.09
N GLY A 108 -5.10 -6.17 16.69
CA GLY A 108 -5.47 -6.07 15.29
C GLY A 108 -4.56 -5.14 14.48
N ILE A 109 -4.11 -3.99 15.05
CA ILE A 109 -3.17 -3.11 14.34
C ILE A 109 -1.75 -3.70 14.29
N LEU A 110 -1.33 -4.45 15.30
CA LEU A 110 -0.06 -5.17 15.29
C LEU A 110 -0.03 -6.26 14.23
N VAL A 111 -1.13 -6.99 14.08
CA VAL A 111 -1.31 -7.99 13.00
C VAL A 111 -1.24 -7.30 11.64
N ALA A 112 -1.92 -6.15 11.46
CA ALA A 112 -1.86 -5.40 10.21
C ALA A 112 -0.42 -4.96 9.87
N MET A 113 0.32 -4.43 10.83
CA MET A 113 1.73 -4.03 10.64
C MET A 113 2.61 -5.22 10.26
N THR A 114 2.43 -6.37 10.94
CA THR A 114 3.17 -7.60 10.64
C THR A 114 2.82 -8.14 9.25
N ALA A 115 1.54 -8.12 8.86
CA ALA A 115 1.09 -8.54 7.54
C ALA A 115 1.66 -7.63 6.43
N LEU A 116 1.68 -6.31 6.63
CA LEU A 116 2.31 -5.36 5.70
C LEU A 116 3.82 -5.59 5.60
N TRP A 117 4.47 -5.87 6.72
CA TRP A 117 5.91 -6.19 6.75
C TRP A 117 6.19 -7.46 5.96
N ALA A 118 5.46 -8.53 6.22
CA ALA A 118 5.59 -9.81 5.51
C ALA A 118 5.30 -9.65 4.00
N MET A 119 4.24 -8.94 3.64
CA MET A 119 3.94 -8.60 2.24
C MET A 119 5.10 -7.84 1.59
N THR A 120 5.71 -6.90 2.30
CA THR A 120 6.85 -6.12 1.78
C THR A 120 8.07 -7.01 1.53
N VAL A 121 8.34 -8.00 2.39
CA VAL A 121 9.40 -9.01 2.16
C VAL A 121 9.14 -9.78 0.87
N VAL A 122 7.90 -10.25 0.65
CA VAL A 122 7.52 -10.96 -0.57
C VAL A 122 7.63 -10.04 -1.79
N LEU A 123 7.17 -8.79 -1.69
CA LEU A 123 7.31 -7.79 -2.77
C LEU A 123 8.79 -7.57 -3.14
N LEU A 124 9.66 -7.44 -2.15
CA LEU A 124 11.10 -7.30 -2.37
C LEU A 124 11.66 -8.54 -3.09
N ALA A 125 11.35 -9.74 -2.60
CA ALA A 125 11.81 -10.99 -3.19
C ALA A 125 11.34 -11.14 -4.66
N VAL A 126 10.05 -10.90 -4.92
CA VAL A 126 9.50 -10.95 -6.28
C VAL A 126 10.12 -9.88 -7.18
N ASN A 127 10.35 -8.67 -6.65
CA ASN A 127 10.91 -7.56 -7.43
C ASN A 127 12.35 -7.83 -7.92
N THR A 128 13.08 -8.78 -7.33
CA THR A 128 14.42 -9.17 -7.83
C THR A 128 14.33 -9.78 -9.23
N VAL A 129 13.28 -10.51 -9.54
CA VAL A 129 13.09 -11.25 -10.79
C VAL A 129 11.99 -10.67 -11.68
N TRP A 130 10.95 -10.09 -11.08
CA TRP A 130 9.79 -9.62 -11.83
C TRP A 130 9.19 -8.34 -11.20
N LYS A 131 8.80 -7.37 -12.07
CA LYS A 131 8.25 -6.09 -11.66
C LYS A 131 6.79 -6.24 -11.21
N ILE A 132 6.55 -6.52 -9.92
CA ILE A 132 5.19 -6.58 -9.34
C ILE A 132 4.68 -5.17 -8.99
N SER A 133 3.35 -4.95 -9.01
CA SER A 133 2.73 -3.66 -8.66
C SER A 133 2.54 -3.51 -7.16
N VAL A 134 3.36 -2.66 -6.54
CA VAL A 134 3.22 -2.29 -5.12
C VAL A 134 1.92 -1.54 -4.85
N ASP A 135 1.50 -0.66 -5.77
CA ASP A 135 0.26 0.12 -5.62
C ASP A 135 -0.98 -0.76 -5.52
N SER A 136 -1.07 -1.77 -6.40
CA SER A 136 -2.17 -2.74 -6.39
C SER A 136 -2.12 -3.61 -5.13
N ALA A 137 -0.91 -4.00 -4.67
CA ALA A 137 -0.73 -4.78 -3.46
C ALA A 137 -1.18 -4.01 -2.22
N VAL A 138 -0.75 -2.76 -2.06
CA VAL A 138 -1.12 -1.91 -0.92
C VAL A 138 -2.63 -1.61 -0.92
N ALA A 139 -3.20 -1.22 -2.06
CA ALA A 139 -4.64 -0.94 -2.15
C ALA A 139 -5.47 -2.18 -1.77
N SER A 140 -5.09 -3.36 -2.28
CA SER A 140 -5.78 -4.61 -1.98
C SER A 140 -5.58 -5.03 -0.51
N ALA A 141 -4.38 -4.89 0.05
CA ALA A 141 -4.09 -5.20 1.45
C ALA A 141 -4.95 -4.37 2.41
N VAL A 142 -5.04 -3.06 2.18
CA VAL A 142 -5.88 -2.17 2.99
C VAL A 142 -7.34 -2.60 2.98
N VAL A 143 -7.90 -2.88 1.80
CA VAL A 143 -9.30 -3.31 1.67
C VAL A 143 -9.52 -4.66 2.35
N ALA A 144 -8.63 -5.62 2.14
CA ALA A 144 -8.73 -6.96 2.71
C ALA A 144 -8.63 -6.95 4.24
N MET A 145 -7.69 -6.18 4.79
CA MET A 145 -7.52 -6.05 6.24
C MET A 145 -8.69 -5.32 6.89
N LEU A 146 -9.23 -4.25 6.27
CA LEU A 146 -10.43 -3.58 6.76
C LEU A 146 -11.65 -4.52 6.74
N ALA A 147 -11.79 -5.35 5.71
CA ALA A 147 -12.86 -6.33 5.66
C ALA A 147 -12.72 -7.39 6.76
N ALA A 148 -11.50 -7.79 7.10
CA ALA A 148 -11.22 -8.79 8.13
C ALA A 148 -11.40 -8.24 9.56
N VAL A 149 -10.93 -7.01 9.83
CA VAL A 149 -10.94 -6.42 11.18
C VAL A 149 -12.26 -5.77 11.53
N HIS A 150 -12.90 -5.11 10.55
CA HIS A 150 -14.10 -4.30 10.81
C HIS A 150 -15.37 -4.99 10.33
N HIS A 151 -15.57 -5.06 9.00
CA HIS A 151 -16.79 -5.62 8.44
C HIS A 151 -16.64 -6.02 6.96
N PRO A 152 -17.21 -7.16 6.51
CA PRO A 152 -17.13 -7.63 5.12
C PRO A 152 -17.64 -6.63 4.07
N TRP A 153 -18.43 -5.63 4.42
CA TRP A 153 -18.86 -4.54 3.53
C TRP A 153 -17.69 -3.82 2.85
N TRP A 154 -16.51 -3.80 3.50
CA TRP A 154 -15.32 -3.21 2.91
C TRP A 154 -14.87 -3.91 1.62
N LEU A 155 -15.32 -5.14 1.35
CA LEU A 155 -15.06 -5.82 0.08
C LEU A 155 -15.61 -5.03 -1.13
N ALA A 156 -16.65 -4.20 -0.95
CA ALA A 156 -17.13 -3.31 -2.01
C ALA A 156 -16.03 -2.32 -2.48
N ALA A 157 -15.08 -1.97 -1.61
CA ALA A 157 -13.96 -1.09 -1.95
C ALA A 157 -12.93 -1.75 -2.90
N TYR A 158 -13.07 -3.04 -3.24
CA TYR A 158 -12.28 -3.64 -4.33
C TYR A 158 -12.53 -2.97 -5.69
N THR A 159 -13.62 -2.23 -5.85
CA THR A 159 -13.82 -1.33 -7.01
C THR A 159 -12.69 -0.30 -7.13
N LEU A 160 -12.18 0.22 -6.01
CA LEU A 160 -11.02 1.12 -5.99
C LEU A 160 -9.73 0.39 -6.36
N VAL A 161 -9.57 -0.88 -5.93
CA VAL A 161 -8.42 -1.71 -6.32
C VAL A 161 -8.42 -1.94 -7.83
N VAL A 162 -9.59 -2.22 -8.42
CA VAL A 162 -9.75 -2.34 -9.88
C VAL A 162 -9.37 -1.03 -10.56
N ALA A 163 -9.80 0.12 -10.04
CA ALA A 163 -9.44 1.43 -10.58
C ALA A 163 -7.92 1.68 -10.52
N VAL A 164 -7.25 1.29 -9.42
CA VAL A 164 -5.78 1.34 -9.30
C VAL A 164 -5.13 0.45 -10.35
N CYS A 165 -5.53 -0.80 -10.48
CA CYS A 165 -4.99 -1.74 -11.47
C CYS A 165 -5.14 -1.17 -12.90
N TRP A 166 -6.35 -0.70 -13.24
CA TRP A 166 -6.64 -0.08 -14.51
C TRP A 166 -5.73 1.12 -14.80
N SER A 167 -5.57 2.02 -13.81
CA SER A 167 -4.75 3.21 -13.99
C SER A 167 -3.28 2.87 -14.26
N ARG A 168 -2.73 1.85 -13.58
CA ARG A 168 -1.34 1.40 -13.77
C ARG A 168 -1.11 0.76 -15.14
N VAL A 169 -2.07 -0.01 -15.61
CA VAL A 169 -2.02 -0.59 -16.96
C VAL A 169 -2.20 0.49 -18.02
N ARG A 170 -3.17 1.40 -17.84
CA ARG A 170 -3.45 2.49 -18.78
C ARG A 170 -2.27 3.45 -18.97
N LEU A 171 -1.51 3.71 -17.90
CA LEU A 171 -0.33 4.56 -17.93
C LEU A 171 0.95 3.81 -18.39
N GLY A 172 0.87 2.52 -18.67
CA GLY A 172 2.02 1.72 -19.10
C GLY A 172 3.04 1.43 -17.97
N TYR A 173 2.69 1.68 -16.72
CA TYR A 173 3.61 1.44 -15.58
C TYR A 173 3.74 -0.05 -15.26
N HIS A 174 2.68 -0.83 -15.46
CA HIS A 174 2.62 -2.26 -15.20
C HIS A 174 1.76 -2.99 -16.24
N SER A 175 2.00 -4.29 -16.43
CA SER A 175 1.11 -5.18 -17.16
C SER A 175 -0.09 -5.59 -16.28
N LEU A 176 -1.14 -6.13 -16.91
CA LEU A 176 -2.30 -6.69 -16.19
C LEU A 176 -1.86 -7.80 -15.22
N ALA A 177 -0.95 -8.68 -15.62
CA ALA A 177 -0.42 -9.75 -14.77
C ALA A 177 0.31 -9.20 -13.52
N GLN A 178 1.08 -8.10 -13.68
CA GLN A 178 1.80 -7.47 -12.57
C GLN A 178 0.86 -6.81 -11.55
N THR A 179 -0.22 -6.18 -12.01
CA THR A 179 -1.23 -5.59 -11.15
C THR A 179 -2.09 -6.65 -10.47
N ALA A 180 -2.50 -7.70 -11.20
CA ALA A 180 -3.26 -8.81 -10.64
C ALA A 180 -2.46 -9.56 -9.56
N ALA A 181 -1.19 -9.88 -9.81
CA ALA A 181 -0.34 -10.52 -8.81
C ALA A 181 -0.16 -9.65 -7.55
N GLY A 182 0.02 -8.32 -7.74
CA GLY A 182 0.07 -7.39 -6.61
C GLY A 182 -1.23 -7.42 -5.81
N ALA A 183 -2.39 -7.31 -6.48
CA ALA A 183 -3.69 -7.33 -5.81
C ALA A 183 -3.94 -8.66 -5.07
N THR A 184 -3.57 -9.80 -5.67
CA THR A 184 -3.68 -11.13 -5.02
C THR A 184 -2.81 -11.22 -3.77
N LEU A 185 -1.55 -10.76 -3.86
CA LEU A 185 -0.66 -10.73 -2.71
C LEU A 185 -1.20 -9.84 -1.60
N GLY A 186 -1.75 -8.65 -1.96
CA GLY A 186 -2.39 -7.76 -1.00
C GLY A 186 -3.59 -8.41 -0.33
N ALA A 187 -4.47 -9.07 -1.09
CA ALA A 187 -5.62 -9.78 -0.53
C ALA A 187 -5.21 -10.89 0.46
N ALA A 188 -4.10 -11.57 0.20
CA ALA A 188 -3.59 -12.62 1.09
C ALA A 188 -3.21 -12.11 2.48
N THR A 189 -2.99 -10.80 2.69
CA THR A 189 -2.71 -10.23 4.02
C THR A 189 -3.86 -10.43 5.00
N ALA A 190 -5.11 -10.55 4.52
CA ALA A 190 -6.27 -10.84 5.36
C ALA A 190 -6.18 -12.20 6.07
N LEU A 191 -5.41 -13.15 5.51
CA LEU A 191 -5.21 -14.48 6.13
C LEU A 191 -4.52 -14.37 7.50
N ALA A 192 -3.75 -13.30 7.75
CA ALA A 192 -3.12 -13.05 9.03
C ALA A 192 -4.14 -12.81 10.17
N PHE A 193 -5.39 -12.49 9.83
CA PHE A 193 -6.47 -12.21 10.79
C PHE A 193 -7.34 -13.43 11.08
N LEU A 194 -7.17 -14.56 10.39
CA LEU A 194 -7.97 -15.76 10.61
C LEU A 194 -7.86 -16.35 12.04
N PRO A 195 -6.72 -16.20 12.76
CA PRO A 195 -6.60 -16.67 14.13
C PRO A 195 -7.20 -15.75 15.20
N LEU A 196 -7.65 -14.54 14.84
CA LEU A 196 -8.21 -13.54 15.76
C LEU A 196 -9.73 -13.69 15.89
#